data_353d9ea8fd60b46bcbb4d553777325da
#
_entry.id   353d9ea8fd60b46bcbb4d553777325da
#
_cell.length_a   1.000
_cell.length_b   1.000
_cell.length_c   1.000
_cell.angle_alpha   90.00
_cell.angle_beta   90.00
_cell.angle_gamma   90.00
#
_symmetry.space_group_name_H-M   'P 1'
#
loop_
_entity.id
_entity.type
_entity.pdbx_description
1 polymer ?
#
loop_
_entity_poly.entity_id
_entity_poly.type
_entity_poly.pdbx_seq_one_letter_code
_entity_poly.pdbx_strand_id
1 'polypeptide(L)'
;MHLDWGPEVDAFRAELVAFLDEHAPPEARRARDWATVDRSERAGEPASDSTAQRAKQSSPVPAWAREWQATLFDHGWMIPGYPPERGGRNASPIQTLVYLEEMSARGIPRSLHFPGYAIVAPSLLDFGTPAQQTLVPAAIRGDTIWCIGMSEPNAGSDLANLQTRAVLDGDRFIVNGQKVWTSYAMVAEKCCLYVRTDPSAPKHQGISLLIVDMDSPGIDVRPLTHINGNADFAEVFFTDVDVPAENLVGELNGGWRITQGSLAHERAGLWVEAVARLEQTITSLVDLAHRRGIANDPTVRRAIAKGYQQAASLRALGYKGFTSFAQGASAPEHSYMKLATSELGTSLYELGMEIQGAYGPVIDEDRGEEAGRWALSFFVSFANTIAGGTSEIQRNIIAQRVLGLPRSER
;
A
#
# COMPACT_ATOMS: atom_id res chain seq x y z
N MET A 1 -1.91 10.42 29.06
CA MET A 1 -0.61 10.59 28.39
C MET A 1 -0.73 11.91 27.66
N HIS A 2 -0.07 12.95 28.13
CA HIS A 2 0.05 14.20 27.40
C HIS A 2 1.23 14.04 26.44
N LEU A 3 0.97 13.99 25.16
CA LEU A 3 1.98 14.00 24.11
C LEU A 3 2.25 15.49 23.78
N ASP A 4 2.97 16.16 24.66
CA ASP A 4 3.52 17.49 24.39
C ASP A 4 4.89 17.29 23.72
N TRP A 5 4.94 17.60 22.43
CA TRP A 5 6.14 17.39 21.61
C TRP A 5 7.06 18.62 21.60
N GLY A 6 6.62 19.73 22.26
CA GLY A 6 7.36 20.98 22.31
C GLY A 6 7.14 21.92 21.14
N PRO A 7 7.58 23.18 21.27
CA PRO A 7 7.22 24.28 20.38
C PRO A 7 7.70 24.10 18.92
N GLU A 8 8.78 23.40 18.68
CA GLU A 8 9.29 23.12 17.33
C GLU A 8 8.33 22.20 16.55
N VAL A 9 7.80 21.18 17.19
CA VAL A 9 6.85 20.24 16.59
C VAL A 9 5.48 20.90 16.41
N ASP A 10 5.08 21.77 17.34
CA ASP A 10 3.84 22.54 17.22
C ASP A 10 3.91 23.54 16.07
N ALA A 11 5.06 24.20 15.87
CA ALA A 11 5.28 25.07 14.71
C ALA A 11 5.23 24.28 13.37
N PHE A 12 5.86 23.12 13.33
CA PHE A 12 5.79 22.22 12.17
C PHE A 12 4.35 21.79 11.86
N ARG A 13 3.58 21.42 12.88
CA ARG A 13 2.15 21.09 12.75
C ARG A 13 1.35 22.27 12.21
N ALA A 14 1.55 23.46 12.73
CA ALA A 14 0.85 24.66 12.29
C ALA A 14 1.14 24.98 10.82
N GLU A 15 2.39 24.87 10.39
CA GLU A 15 2.79 25.05 8.99
C GLU A 15 2.13 23.99 8.07
N LEU A 16 2.12 22.72 8.48
CA LEU A 16 1.44 21.66 7.74
C LEU A 16 -0.07 21.92 7.62
N VAL A 17 -0.72 22.29 8.72
CA VAL A 17 -2.16 22.60 8.72
C VAL A 17 -2.49 23.73 7.77
N ALA A 18 -1.73 24.84 7.84
CA ALA A 18 -1.90 25.97 6.93
C ALA A 18 -1.72 25.55 5.45
N PHE A 19 -0.68 24.75 5.15
CA PHE A 19 -0.46 24.21 3.82
C PHE A 19 -1.62 23.33 3.34
N LEU A 20 -2.12 22.43 4.17
CA LEU A 20 -3.24 21.55 3.82
C LEU A 20 -4.55 22.34 3.60
N ASP A 21 -4.79 23.38 4.40
CA ASP A 21 -5.97 24.22 4.28
C ASP A 21 -5.96 25.04 2.97
N GLU A 22 -4.78 25.45 2.51
CA GLU A 22 -4.59 26.24 1.29
C GLU A 22 -4.57 25.35 0.03
N HIS A 23 -3.88 24.21 0.05
CA HIS A 23 -3.52 23.47 -1.16
C HIS A 23 -4.27 22.15 -1.36
N ALA A 24 -4.84 21.54 -0.30
CA ALA A 24 -5.49 20.23 -0.46
C ALA A 24 -6.74 20.33 -1.33
N PRO A 25 -6.80 19.60 -2.47
CA PRO A 25 -7.92 19.67 -3.37
C PRO A 25 -9.19 19.11 -2.73
N PRO A 26 -10.38 19.60 -3.15
CA PRO A 26 -11.67 19.12 -2.60
C PRO A 26 -11.86 17.62 -2.74
N GLU A 27 -11.34 17.02 -3.79
CA GLU A 27 -11.36 15.58 -4.05
C GLU A 27 -10.59 14.81 -2.99
N ALA A 28 -9.39 15.26 -2.62
CA ALA A 28 -8.58 14.65 -1.57
C ALA A 28 -9.28 14.71 -0.21
N ARG A 29 -10.00 15.79 0.07
CA ARG A 29 -10.79 15.96 1.31
C ARG A 29 -12.03 15.04 1.37
N ARG A 30 -12.52 14.59 0.21
CA ARG A 30 -13.67 13.67 0.07
C ARG A 30 -13.23 12.21 0.00
N ALA A 31 -12.00 11.94 -0.32
CA ALA A 31 -11.42 10.61 -0.48
C ALA A 31 -11.26 9.85 0.85
N ARG A 32 -12.29 9.88 1.71
CA ARG A 32 -12.29 9.24 3.04
C ARG A 32 -12.11 7.73 3.00
N ASP A 33 -12.37 7.11 1.85
CA ASP A 33 -12.24 5.68 1.69
C ASP A 33 -11.73 5.38 0.28
N TRP A 34 -10.48 4.96 0.19
CA TRP A 34 -9.82 4.59 -1.06
C TRP A 34 -10.59 3.51 -1.85
N ALA A 35 -11.26 2.59 -1.16
CA ALA A 35 -12.08 1.56 -1.79
C ALA A 35 -13.37 2.13 -2.44
N THR A 36 -13.76 3.34 -2.08
CA THR A 36 -14.98 4.03 -2.57
C THR A 36 -14.70 5.25 -3.44
N VAL A 37 -13.45 5.72 -3.52
CA VAL A 37 -13.10 6.73 -4.51
C VAL A 37 -13.28 6.09 -5.86
N ASP A 38 -14.37 6.50 -6.53
CA ASP A 38 -14.43 6.37 -7.97
C ASP A 38 -15.28 5.24 -8.60
N ARG A 39 -16.47 4.98 -8.06
CA ARG A 39 -17.53 4.45 -8.94
C ARG A 39 -18.26 5.56 -9.69
N SER A 40 -18.48 6.73 -9.07
CA SER A 40 -19.24 7.83 -9.68
C SER A 40 -18.49 8.58 -10.78
N GLU A 41 -17.16 8.67 -10.72
CA GLU A 41 -16.35 9.22 -11.82
C GLU A 41 -16.16 8.22 -12.97
N ARG A 42 -16.34 6.91 -12.72
CA ARG A 42 -16.31 5.84 -13.73
C ARG A 42 -17.64 5.61 -14.45
N ALA A 43 -18.76 6.06 -13.88
CA ALA A 43 -20.11 5.86 -14.43
C ALA A 43 -20.45 6.76 -15.64
N GLY A 44 -19.54 7.63 -16.09
CA GLY A 44 -19.80 8.64 -17.13
C GLY A 44 -19.77 8.17 -18.58
N GLU A 45 -19.35 6.94 -18.91
CA GLU A 45 -19.35 6.46 -20.30
C GLU A 45 -20.04 5.09 -20.48
N PRO A 46 -20.92 4.95 -21.48
CA PRO A 46 -21.56 3.68 -21.78
C PRO A 46 -20.51 2.66 -22.24
N ALA A 47 -20.61 1.47 -21.67
CA ALA A 47 -19.71 0.35 -21.92
C ALA A 47 -19.61 0.01 -23.41
N SER A 48 -18.47 0.30 -24.04
CA SER A 48 -18.13 -0.22 -25.36
C SER A 48 -17.56 -1.64 -25.26
N ASP A 49 -17.84 -2.42 -26.28
CA ASP A 49 -17.92 -3.89 -26.39
C ASP A 49 -16.62 -4.70 -26.27
N SER A 50 -15.55 -4.25 -25.58
CA SER A 50 -14.41 -5.13 -25.35
C SER A 50 -13.92 -5.10 -23.90
N THR A 51 -13.75 -6.28 -23.31
CA THR A 51 -13.15 -6.50 -21.99
C THR A 51 -11.76 -5.87 -21.86
N ALA A 52 -10.97 -5.86 -22.93
CA ALA A 52 -9.65 -5.22 -22.99
C ALA A 52 -9.73 -3.69 -22.97
N GLN A 53 -10.79 -3.10 -23.52
CA GLN A 53 -11.01 -1.66 -23.50
C GLN A 53 -11.55 -1.17 -22.16
N ARG A 54 -12.40 -1.95 -21.49
CA ARG A 54 -12.81 -1.73 -20.09
C ARG A 54 -11.61 -1.78 -19.14
N ALA A 55 -10.65 -2.66 -19.40
CA ALA A 55 -9.46 -2.83 -18.61
C ALA A 55 -8.46 -1.66 -18.77
N LYS A 56 -8.35 -1.08 -19.96
CA LYS A 56 -7.57 0.16 -20.18
C LYS A 56 -8.22 1.39 -19.54
N GLN A 57 -9.53 1.35 -19.29
CA GLN A 57 -10.28 2.40 -18.59
C GLN A 57 -10.31 2.24 -17.06
N SER A 58 -9.97 1.04 -16.54
CA SER A 58 -9.96 0.79 -15.10
C SER A 58 -8.69 1.35 -14.44
N SER A 59 -8.85 2.51 -13.85
CA SER A 59 -7.95 3.24 -12.92
C SER A 59 -6.66 3.84 -13.47
N PRO A 60 -6.71 4.79 -14.39
CA PRO A 60 -5.65 5.79 -14.39
C PRO A 60 -5.66 6.47 -13.02
N VAL A 61 -4.46 6.72 -12.45
CA VAL A 61 -4.37 7.59 -11.26
C VAL A 61 -5.02 8.93 -11.67
N PRO A 62 -6.08 9.40 -10.99
CA PRO A 62 -6.81 10.60 -11.40
C PRO A 62 -5.89 11.81 -11.52
N ALA A 63 -6.17 12.74 -12.42
CA ALA A 63 -5.34 13.93 -12.64
C ALA A 63 -5.13 14.72 -11.35
N TRP A 64 -6.19 14.95 -10.57
CA TRP A 64 -6.11 15.65 -9.29
C TRP A 64 -5.14 14.97 -8.30
N ALA A 65 -5.05 13.63 -8.32
CA ALA A 65 -4.19 12.90 -7.40
C ALA A 65 -2.71 12.98 -7.81
N ARG A 66 -2.42 13.02 -9.11
CA ARG A 66 -1.07 13.30 -9.62
C ARG A 66 -0.65 14.73 -9.31
N GLU A 67 -1.51 15.69 -9.55
CA GLU A 67 -1.27 17.11 -9.24
C GLU A 67 -1.07 17.33 -7.74
N TRP A 68 -1.88 16.66 -6.92
CA TRP A 68 -1.73 16.70 -5.46
C TRP A 68 -0.41 16.10 -4.97
N GLN A 69 -0.03 14.94 -5.49
CA GLN A 69 1.25 14.32 -5.16
C GLN A 69 2.42 15.19 -5.59
N ALA A 70 2.36 15.80 -6.77
CA ALA A 70 3.34 16.75 -7.25
C ALA A 70 3.41 18.00 -6.34
N THR A 71 2.27 18.56 -5.94
CA THR A 71 2.17 19.68 -5.01
C THR A 71 2.83 19.36 -3.67
N LEU A 72 2.56 18.18 -3.11
CA LEU A 72 3.21 17.72 -1.88
C LEU A 72 4.73 17.62 -2.06
N PHE A 73 5.20 17.09 -3.20
CA PHE A 73 6.62 16.97 -3.49
C PHE A 73 7.29 18.35 -3.61
N ASP A 74 6.73 19.25 -4.41
CA ASP A 74 7.28 20.57 -4.70
C ASP A 74 7.37 21.46 -3.45
N HIS A 75 6.53 21.21 -2.44
CA HIS A 75 6.55 21.89 -1.13
C HIS A 75 7.26 21.08 -0.01
N GLY A 76 7.85 19.95 -0.33
CA GLY A 76 8.59 19.11 0.62
C GLY A 76 7.71 18.31 1.60
N TRP A 77 6.41 18.15 1.30
CA TRP A 77 5.46 17.43 2.14
C TRP A 77 5.20 15.98 1.70
N MET A 78 5.76 15.53 0.57
CA MET A 78 5.47 14.17 0.10
C MET A 78 6.08 13.10 1.01
N ILE A 79 7.36 13.26 1.38
CA ILE A 79 8.08 12.43 2.35
C ILE A 79 8.88 13.36 3.27
N PRO A 80 8.26 13.98 4.28
CA PRO A 80 8.91 15.05 5.06
C PRO A 80 10.27 14.68 5.67
N GLY A 81 10.48 13.41 6.01
CA GLY A 81 11.75 12.92 6.57
C GLY A 81 12.91 12.85 5.57
N TYR A 82 12.63 12.97 4.27
CA TYR A 82 13.68 13.02 3.24
C TYR A 82 14.26 14.44 3.11
N PRO A 83 15.45 14.60 2.50
CA PRO A 83 16.00 15.91 2.22
C PRO A 83 15.22 16.63 1.10
N PRO A 84 15.31 17.97 0.99
CA PRO A 84 14.52 18.77 0.07
C PRO A 84 14.62 18.34 -1.40
N GLU A 85 15.80 17.96 -1.88
CA GLU A 85 16.04 17.49 -3.25
C GLU A 85 15.31 16.16 -3.58
N ARG A 86 14.71 15.53 -2.59
CA ARG A 86 13.90 14.30 -2.70
C ARG A 86 12.46 14.50 -2.26
N GLY A 87 11.97 15.74 -2.27
CA GLY A 87 10.58 16.05 -1.91
C GLY A 87 10.29 16.01 -0.42
N GLY A 88 11.33 16.18 0.43
CA GLY A 88 11.23 16.21 1.88
C GLY A 88 11.66 17.55 2.48
N ARG A 89 11.85 17.56 3.80
CA ARG A 89 12.15 18.75 4.63
C ARG A 89 13.17 18.47 5.72
N ASN A 90 13.83 17.33 5.69
CA ASN A 90 14.67 16.82 6.80
C ASN A 90 13.90 16.74 8.12
N ALA A 91 12.58 16.45 8.08
CA ALA A 91 11.76 16.34 9.26
C ALA A 91 12.25 15.23 10.21
N SER A 92 12.25 15.50 11.48
CA SER A 92 12.57 14.50 12.50
C SER A 92 11.54 13.35 12.49
N PRO A 93 11.85 12.20 13.10
CA PRO A 93 10.87 11.11 13.22
C PRO A 93 9.56 11.57 13.89
N ILE A 94 9.62 12.44 14.91
CA ILE A 94 8.43 12.96 15.59
C ILE A 94 7.62 13.88 14.68
N GLN A 95 8.25 14.76 13.93
CA GLN A 95 7.58 15.61 12.93
C GLN A 95 6.94 14.77 11.84
N THR A 96 7.61 13.69 11.38
CA THR A 96 7.03 12.74 10.42
C THR A 96 5.81 12.01 10.99
N LEU A 97 5.83 11.63 12.27
CA LEU A 97 4.66 11.05 12.93
C LEU A 97 3.49 12.04 12.96
N VAL A 98 3.73 13.29 13.38
CA VAL A 98 2.70 14.35 13.39
C VAL A 98 2.14 14.59 12.00
N TYR A 99 2.98 14.60 10.96
CA TYR A 99 2.53 14.68 9.57
C TYR A 99 1.56 13.54 9.20
N LEU A 100 1.91 12.29 9.52
CA LEU A 100 1.05 11.14 9.24
C LEU A 100 -0.28 11.21 10.00
N GLU A 101 -0.27 11.69 11.23
CA GLU A 101 -1.47 11.88 12.04
C GLU A 101 -2.39 12.96 11.46
N GLU A 102 -1.85 14.11 11.08
CA GLU A 102 -2.65 15.22 10.50
C GLU A 102 -3.26 14.81 9.14
N MET A 103 -2.48 14.17 8.26
CA MET A 103 -2.98 13.65 6.99
C MET A 103 -4.11 12.65 7.20
N SER A 104 -3.91 11.70 8.12
CA SER A 104 -4.88 10.66 8.43
C SER A 104 -6.14 11.20 9.11
N ALA A 105 -6.01 12.12 10.07
CA ALA A 105 -7.15 12.72 10.77
C ALA A 105 -8.05 13.52 9.82
N ARG A 106 -7.45 14.13 8.79
CA ARG A 106 -8.18 14.88 7.75
C ARG A 106 -8.69 14.00 6.62
N GLY A 107 -8.29 12.72 6.58
CA GLY A 107 -8.63 11.78 5.49
C GLY A 107 -8.00 12.18 4.16
N ILE A 108 -6.88 12.91 4.16
CA ILE A 108 -6.18 13.36 2.96
C ILE A 108 -5.12 12.33 2.58
N PRO A 109 -5.23 11.65 1.42
CA PRO A 109 -4.22 10.71 0.98
C PRO A 109 -2.94 11.44 0.53
N ARG A 110 -1.78 10.86 0.81
CA ARG A 110 -0.50 11.38 0.29
C ARG A 110 -0.36 11.11 -1.21
N SER A 111 -0.78 9.97 -1.64
CA SER A 111 -0.69 9.50 -3.01
C SER A 111 -1.73 8.42 -3.25
N LEU A 112 -2.16 8.32 -4.48
CA LEU A 112 -2.90 7.17 -4.99
C LEU A 112 -2.00 6.18 -5.75
N HIS A 113 -0.67 6.39 -5.71
CA HIS A 113 0.34 5.53 -6.32
C HIS A 113 1.42 5.15 -5.29
N PHE A 114 1.09 4.20 -4.44
CA PHE A 114 1.96 3.72 -3.36
C PHE A 114 3.32 3.14 -3.82
N PRO A 115 3.43 2.33 -4.90
CA PRO A 115 4.69 1.66 -5.23
C PRO A 115 5.87 2.60 -5.45
N GLY A 116 5.65 3.73 -6.13
CA GLY A 116 6.72 4.65 -6.50
C GLY A 116 7.48 5.20 -5.31
N TYR A 117 6.77 5.80 -4.35
CA TYR A 117 7.42 6.46 -3.21
C TYR A 117 7.77 5.51 -2.05
N ALA A 118 7.01 4.43 -1.86
CA ALA A 118 7.16 3.59 -0.67
C ALA A 118 8.06 2.37 -0.87
N ILE A 119 8.23 1.90 -2.11
CA ILE A 119 9.00 0.70 -2.41
C ILE A 119 10.13 1.00 -3.42
N VAL A 120 9.79 1.60 -4.55
CA VAL A 120 10.78 1.87 -5.62
C VAL A 120 11.83 2.88 -5.15
N ALA A 121 11.41 4.03 -4.64
CA ALA A 121 12.32 5.08 -4.19
C ALA A 121 13.34 4.58 -3.15
N PRO A 122 12.95 3.98 -2.02
CA PRO A 122 13.93 3.45 -1.06
C PRO A 122 14.80 2.34 -1.65
N SER A 123 14.27 1.46 -2.51
CA SER A 123 15.07 0.42 -3.17
C SER A 123 16.18 1.01 -4.04
N LEU A 124 15.88 2.04 -4.83
CA LEU A 124 16.88 2.69 -5.69
C LEU A 124 17.85 3.54 -4.89
N LEU A 125 17.42 4.16 -3.79
CA LEU A 125 18.30 4.93 -2.92
C LEU A 125 19.33 4.06 -2.18
N ASP A 126 18.91 2.88 -1.73
CA ASP A 126 19.77 1.99 -0.95
C ASP A 126 20.66 1.10 -1.82
N PHE A 127 20.18 0.72 -3.01
CA PHE A 127 20.84 -0.31 -3.82
C PHE A 127 21.10 0.10 -5.28
N GLY A 128 20.49 1.17 -5.77
CA GLY A 128 20.63 1.62 -7.15
C GLY A 128 21.97 2.32 -7.42
N THR A 129 22.41 2.28 -8.68
CA THR A 129 23.53 3.08 -9.17
C THR A 129 23.19 4.57 -9.13
N PRO A 130 24.18 5.50 -9.19
CA PRO A 130 23.90 6.94 -9.30
C PRO A 130 22.98 7.29 -10.46
N ALA A 131 23.08 6.60 -11.61
CA ALA A 131 22.18 6.78 -12.74
C ALA A 131 20.75 6.37 -12.42
N GLN A 132 20.56 5.22 -11.77
CA GLN A 132 19.24 4.74 -11.35
C GLN A 132 18.62 5.63 -10.26
N GLN A 133 19.41 6.21 -9.37
CA GLN A 133 18.92 7.14 -8.35
C GLN A 133 18.35 8.44 -8.96
N THR A 134 18.71 8.81 -10.19
CA THR A 134 18.09 9.95 -10.89
C THR A 134 16.61 9.76 -11.19
N LEU A 135 16.12 8.52 -11.17
CA LEU A 135 14.71 8.19 -11.37
C LEU A 135 13.84 8.45 -10.11
N VAL A 136 14.47 8.58 -8.94
CA VAL A 136 13.77 8.65 -7.66
C VAL A 136 12.87 9.89 -7.53
N PRO A 137 13.31 11.12 -7.88
CA PRO A 137 12.42 12.29 -7.78
C PRO A 137 11.14 12.14 -8.59
N ALA A 138 11.22 11.66 -9.83
CA ALA A 138 10.06 11.44 -10.69
C ALA A 138 9.10 10.35 -10.13
N ALA A 139 9.65 9.29 -9.52
CA ALA A 139 8.85 8.25 -8.87
C ALA A 139 8.12 8.77 -7.62
N ILE A 140 8.78 9.61 -6.80
CA ILE A 140 8.18 10.20 -5.60
C ILE A 140 7.17 11.27 -5.96
N ARG A 141 7.45 12.12 -6.96
CA ARG A 141 6.58 13.19 -7.42
C ARG A 141 5.33 12.66 -8.14
N GLY A 142 5.37 11.43 -8.64
CA GLY A 142 4.27 10.82 -9.39
C GLY A 142 4.31 11.13 -10.89
N ASP A 143 5.42 11.67 -11.40
CA ASP A 143 5.62 11.92 -12.83
C ASP A 143 5.78 10.62 -13.61
N THR A 144 6.33 9.58 -12.97
CA THR A 144 6.47 8.22 -13.51
C THR A 144 5.70 7.24 -12.64
N ILE A 145 4.79 6.49 -13.24
CA ILE A 145 4.04 5.44 -12.57
C ILE A 145 4.83 4.13 -12.63
N TRP A 146 4.96 3.49 -11.48
CA TRP A 146 5.70 2.24 -11.32
C TRP A 146 4.78 1.10 -10.88
N CYS A 147 5.05 -0.09 -11.36
CA CYS A 147 4.51 -1.32 -10.77
C CYS A 147 5.63 -2.19 -10.22
N ILE A 148 5.25 -3.25 -9.49
CA ILE A 148 6.20 -4.19 -8.90
C ILE A 148 5.80 -5.60 -9.26
N GLY A 149 6.63 -6.26 -10.06
CA GLY A 149 6.45 -7.66 -10.45
C GLY A 149 7.12 -8.59 -9.45
N MET A 150 6.39 -8.99 -8.41
CA MET A 150 6.87 -9.90 -7.37
C MET A 150 6.24 -11.28 -7.47
N SER A 151 4.95 -11.37 -7.13
CA SER A 151 4.21 -12.63 -7.00
C SER A 151 4.01 -13.31 -8.35
N GLU A 152 3.97 -14.64 -8.31
CA GLU A 152 3.64 -15.50 -9.46
C GLU A 152 2.50 -16.44 -9.05
N PRO A 153 1.81 -17.11 -10.01
CA PRO A 153 0.72 -18.02 -9.70
C PRO A 153 1.07 -19.06 -8.63
N ASN A 154 2.33 -19.53 -8.61
CA ASN A 154 2.81 -20.53 -7.65
C ASN A 154 3.82 -19.98 -6.61
N ALA A 155 4.03 -18.66 -6.57
CA ALA A 155 5.00 -18.03 -5.66
C ALA A 155 4.45 -16.72 -5.07
N GLY A 156 3.52 -16.84 -4.12
CA GLY A 156 3.00 -15.73 -3.30
C GLY A 156 3.69 -15.67 -1.95
N SER A 157 3.19 -16.40 -0.93
CA SER A 157 3.82 -16.48 0.39
C SER A 157 5.22 -17.10 0.34
N ASP A 158 5.46 -18.05 -0.56
CA ASP A 158 6.79 -18.59 -0.86
C ASP A 158 7.45 -17.83 -2.03
N LEU A 159 7.55 -16.51 -1.88
CA LEU A 159 8.08 -15.60 -2.91
C LEU A 159 9.48 -16.02 -3.40
N ALA A 160 10.31 -16.57 -2.50
CA ALA A 160 11.63 -17.04 -2.86
C ALA A 160 11.63 -18.19 -3.89
N ASN A 161 10.46 -18.77 -4.17
CA ASN A 161 10.28 -19.80 -5.19
C ASN A 161 9.85 -19.26 -6.57
N LEU A 162 9.95 -17.95 -6.80
CA LEU A 162 9.64 -17.34 -8.08
C LEU A 162 10.44 -17.96 -9.24
N GLN A 163 9.82 -18.04 -10.43
CA GLN A 163 10.32 -18.74 -11.61
C GLN A 163 10.50 -17.84 -12.83
N THR A 164 9.97 -16.61 -12.83
CA THR A 164 10.21 -15.66 -13.93
C THR A 164 11.71 -15.53 -14.11
N ARG A 165 12.20 -16.00 -15.24
CA ARG A 165 13.63 -16.18 -15.53
C ARG A 165 14.20 -14.96 -16.24
N ALA A 166 15.43 -14.58 -15.89
CA ALA A 166 16.22 -13.63 -16.67
C ALA A 166 17.59 -14.26 -16.94
N VAL A 167 17.96 -14.36 -18.22
CA VAL A 167 19.25 -14.91 -18.67
C VAL A 167 20.07 -13.76 -19.20
N LEU A 168 21.27 -13.57 -18.65
CA LEU A 168 22.20 -12.58 -19.15
C LEU A 168 22.80 -13.08 -20.47
N ASP A 169 22.63 -12.30 -21.55
CA ASP A 169 23.16 -12.53 -22.87
C ASP A 169 23.88 -11.24 -23.34
N GLY A 170 25.19 -11.26 -23.26
CA GLY A 170 26.00 -10.08 -23.54
C GLY A 170 25.71 -8.93 -22.57
N ASP A 171 25.19 -7.82 -23.10
CA ASP A 171 24.87 -6.59 -22.37
C ASP A 171 23.40 -6.45 -21.98
N ARG A 172 22.62 -7.53 -22.03
CA ARG A 172 21.18 -7.54 -21.74
C ARG A 172 20.68 -8.80 -21.06
N PHE A 173 19.56 -8.71 -20.37
CA PHE A 173 18.82 -9.84 -19.86
C PHE A 173 17.66 -10.16 -20.78
N ILE A 174 17.46 -11.45 -21.11
CA ILE A 174 16.26 -11.96 -21.79
C ILE A 174 15.32 -12.51 -20.73
N VAL A 175 14.16 -11.85 -20.59
CA VAL A 175 13.20 -12.15 -19.53
C VAL A 175 12.01 -12.95 -20.07
N ASN A 176 11.71 -14.06 -19.38
CA ASN A 176 10.58 -14.92 -19.65
C ASN A 176 9.86 -15.33 -18.37
N GLY A 177 8.52 -15.25 -18.34
CA GLY A 177 7.72 -15.67 -17.19
C GLY A 177 6.39 -14.97 -17.08
N GLN A 178 5.81 -15.08 -15.88
CA GLN A 178 4.52 -14.49 -15.56
C GLN A 178 4.51 -13.94 -14.14
N LYS A 179 3.95 -12.75 -13.98
CA LYS A 179 3.63 -12.15 -12.67
C LYS A 179 2.13 -12.04 -12.50
N VAL A 180 1.67 -12.06 -11.26
CA VAL A 180 0.26 -11.94 -10.89
C VAL A 180 0.10 -10.97 -9.72
N TRP A 181 -1.08 -10.37 -9.56
CA TRP A 181 -1.39 -9.38 -8.54
C TRP A 181 -0.54 -8.11 -8.65
N THR A 182 -0.11 -7.77 -9.87
CA THR A 182 0.74 -6.61 -10.12
C THR A 182 -0.13 -5.35 -10.16
N SER A 183 -0.13 -4.60 -9.06
CA SER A 183 -0.89 -3.36 -8.95
C SER A 183 -0.33 -2.30 -9.89
N TYR A 184 -1.23 -1.53 -10.50
CA TYR A 184 -0.91 -0.43 -11.44
C TYR A 184 -0.26 -0.87 -12.77
N ALA A 185 -0.07 -2.16 -13.06
CA ALA A 185 0.59 -2.61 -14.28
C ALA A 185 -0.08 -2.09 -15.57
N MET A 186 -1.40 -1.86 -15.55
CA MET A 186 -2.15 -1.34 -16.70
C MET A 186 -1.78 0.10 -17.10
N VAL A 187 -1.17 0.87 -16.19
CA VAL A 187 -0.86 2.30 -16.36
C VAL A 187 0.60 2.62 -16.05
N ALA A 188 1.38 1.63 -15.60
CA ALA A 188 2.77 1.83 -15.26
C ALA A 188 3.64 2.03 -16.50
N GLU A 189 4.57 2.96 -16.42
CA GLU A 189 5.63 3.16 -17.40
C GLU A 189 6.83 2.27 -17.10
N LYS A 190 7.07 1.97 -15.81
CA LYS A 190 8.21 1.14 -15.36
C LYS A 190 7.79 0.07 -14.35
N CYS A 191 8.54 -1.03 -14.35
CA CYS A 191 8.36 -2.12 -13.41
C CYS A 191 9.66 -2.42 -12.66
N CYS A 192 9.59 -2.51 -11.33
CA CYS A 192 10.58 -3.21 -10.53
C CYS A 192 10.27 -4.71 -10.56
N LEU A 193 11.02 -5.46 -11.37
CA LEU A 193 10.74 -6.86 -11.66
C LEU A 193 11.72 -7.81 -10.93
N TYR A 194 11.19 -8.64 -10.05
CA TYR A 194 11.98 -9.70 -9.39
C TYR A 194 12.04 -10.93 -10.28
N VAL A 195 13.26 -11.38 -10.59
CA VAL A 195 13.52 -12.47 -11.55
C VAL A 195 14.49 -13.50 -10.99
N ARG A 196 14.41 -14.73 -11.51
CA ARG A 196 15.36 -15.81 -11.26
C ARG A 196 16.53 -15.69 -12.24
N THR A 197 17.68 -15.25 -11.75
CA THR A 197 18.93 -15.16 -12.52
C THR A 197 19.84 -16.37 -12.32
N ASP A 198 19.74 -17.07 -11.19
CA ASP A 198 20.43 -18.34 -10.96
C ASP A 198 19.46 -19.40 -10.44
N PRO A 199 18.99 -20.33 -11.30
CA PRO A 199 18.10 -21.41 -10.89
C PRO A 199 18.82 -22.54 -10.11
N SER A 200 20.15 -22.59 -10.10
CA SER A 200 20.94 -23.59 -9.38
C SER A 200 21.26 -23.21 -7.94
N ALA A 201 21.16 -21.90 -7.64
CA ALA A 201 21.42 -21.40 -6.29
C ALA A 201 20.28 -21.73 -5.31
N PRO A 202 20.54 -21.75 -3.99
CA PRO A 202 19.47 -21.76 -2.99
C PRO A 202 18.46 -20.66 -3.27
N LYS A 203 17.15 -20.95 -3.14
CA LYS A 203 16.09 -20.09 -3.69
C LYS A 203 16.14 -18.60 -3.31
N HIS A 204 16.71 -18.26 -2.16
CA HIS A 204 16.91 -16.86 -1.74
C HIS A 204 18.16 -16.19 -2.37
N GLN A 205 19.06 -16.93 -2.97
CA GLN A 205 20.36 -16.48 -3.46
C GLN A 205 20.44 -16.37 -4.99
N GLY A 206 19.39 -16.73 -5.70
CA GLY A 206 19.36 -16.69 -7.17
C GLY A 206 18.34 -15.70 -7.73
N ILE A 207 17.97 -14.68 -6.96
CA ILE A 207 16.98 -13.66 -7.34
C ILE A 207 17.68 -12.34 -7.58
N SER A 208 17.31 -11.65 -8.67
CA SER A 208 17.75 -10.28 -8.98
C SER A 208 16.55 -9.36 -9.13
N LEU A 209 16.79 -8.05 -9.05
CA LEU A 209 15.81 -7.00 -9.32
C LEU A 209 16.22 -6.24 -10.58
N LEU A 210 15.31 -6.16 -11.54
CA LEU A 210 15.51 -5.41 -12.79
C LEU A 210 14.53 -4.23 -12.88
N ILE A 211 14.96 -3.12 -13.46
CA ILE A 211 14.06 -2.06 -13.93
C ILE A 211 13.66 -2.40 -15.36
N VAL A 212 12.36 -2.52 -15.62
CA VAL A 212 11.82 -2.87 -16.93
C VAL A 212 10.88 -1.76 -17.41
N ASP A 213 11.04 -1.32 -18.65
CA ASP A 213 10.09 -0.42 -19.30
C ASP A 213 8.85 -1.23 -19.73
N MET A 214 7.66 -0.79 -19.30
CA MET A 214 6.42 -1.55 -19.51
C MET A 214 5.89 -1.52 -20.94
N ASP A 215 6.44 -0.66 -21.80
CA ASP A 215 6.18 -0.61 -23.24
C ASP A 215 7.12 -1.51 -24.07
N SER A 216 8.06 -2.23 -23.40
CA SER A 216 8.98 -3.15 -24.07
C SER A 216 8.23 -4.23 -24.85
N PRO A 217 8.68 -4.57 -26.08
CA PRO A 217 8.12 -5.69 -26.83
C PRO A 217 8.16 -6.99 -26.03
N GLY A 218 7.09 -7.78 -26.11
CA GLY A 218 6.97 -9.06 -25.41
C GLY A 218 6.29 -8.97 -24.03
N ILE A 219 5.87 -7.78 -23.60
CA ILE A 219 5.07 -7.61 -22.38
C ILE A 219 3.58 -7.59 -22.76
N ASP A 220 2.79 -8.47 -22.09
CA ASP A 220 1.34 -8.52 -22.20
C ASP A 220 0.71 -8.36 -20.81
N VAL A 221 -0.08 -7.30 -20.63
CA VAL A 221 -0.72 -6.95 -19.36
C VAL A 221 -2.20 -7.28 -19.42
N ARG A 222 -2.66 -8.17 -18.54
CA ARG A 222 -4.06 -8.61 -18.46
C ARG A 222 -4.66 -8.25 -17.11
N PRO A 223 -5.66 -7.36 -17.07
CA PRO A 223 -6.31 -6.98 -15.82
C PRO A 223 -7.05 -8.14 -15.19
N LEU A 224 -7.03 -8.20 -13.86
CA LEU A 224 -7.77 -9.16 -13.04
C LEU A 224 -8.96 -8.47 -12.39
N THR A 225 -10.16 -8.81 -12.82
CA THR A 225 -11.38 -8.29 -12.19
C THR A 225 -11.66 -9.07 -10.90
N HIS A 226 -11.77 -8.38 -9.79
CA HIS A 226 -12.12 -8.98 -8.52
C HIS A 226 -13.60 -8.79 -8.14
N ILE A 227 -14.00 -9.42 -7.03
CA ILE A 227 -15.41 -9.54 -6.62
C ILE A 227 -16.14 -8.19 -6.47
N ASN A 228 -15.43 -7.09 -6.20
CA ASN A 228 -16.00 -5.74 -6.13
C ASN A 228 -16.22 -5.09 -7.50
N GLY A 229 -15.84 -5.78 -8.62
CA GLY A 229 -15.96 -5.29 -9.98
C GLY A 229 -14.78 -4.45 -10.47
N ASN A 230 -13.81 -4.13 -9.61
CA ASN A 230 -12.60 -3.40 -9.98
C ASN A 230 -11.54 -4.34 -10.58
N ALA A 231 -10.56 -3.76 -11.30
CA ALA A 231 -9.39 -4.44 -11.82
C ALA A 231 -8.12 -3.67 -11.40
N ASP A 232 -7.83 -3.68 -10.10
CA ASP A 232 -6.70 -2.94 -9.52
C ASP A 232 -5.37 -3.70 -9.70
N PHE A 233 -5.44 -4.97 -10.10
CA PHE A 233 -4.32 -5.87 -10.31
C PHE A 233 -4.32 -6.43 -11.73
N ALA A 234 -3.14 -6.84 -12.19
CA ALA A 234 -2.98 -7.53 -13.46
C ALA A 234 -2.13 -8.79 -13.32
N GLU A 235 -2.35 -9.71 -14.28
CA GLU A 235 -1.32 -10.64 -14.72
C GLU A 235 -0.43 -9.93 -15.73
N VAL A 236 0.87 -10.17 -15.67
CA VAL A 236 1.84 -9.62 -16.60
C VAL A 236 2.68 -10.77 -17.14
N PHE A 237 2.63 -10.97 -18.45
CA PHE A 237 3.40 -11.99 -19.16
C PHE A 237 4.62 -11.35 -19.82
N PHE A 238 5.73 -12.03 -19.73
CA PHE A 238 7.02 -11.63 -20.31
C PHE A 238 7.44 -12.75 -21.28
N THR A 239 7.61 -12.41 -22.56
CA THR A 239 8.03 -13.34 -23.62
C THR A 239 9.20 -12.73 -24.36
N ASP A 240 10.40 -13.27 -24.12
CA ASP A 240 11.66 -12.82 -24.67
C ASP A 240 11.86 -11.29 -24.56
N VAL A 241 11.51 -10.74 -23.38
CA VAL A 241 11.64 -9.29 -23.13
C VAL A 241 13.10 -8.94 -22.91
N ASP A 242 13.55 -7.97 -23.69
CA ASP A 242 14.93 -7.49 -23.74
C ASP A 242 15.11 -6.38 -22.70
N VAL A 243 16.00 -6.57 -21.71
CA VAL A 243 16.26 -5.62 -20.62
C VAL A 243 17.76 -5.32 -20.55
N PRO A 244 18.21 -4.08 -20.70
CA PRO A 244 19.63 -3.72 -20.60
C PRO A 244 20.25 -4.20 -19.28
N ALA A 245 21.47 -4.69 -19.31
CA ALA A 245 22.17 -5.17 -18.11
C ALA A 245 22.37 -4.06 -17.06
N GLU A 246 22.47 -2.81 -17.48
CA GLU A 246 22.55 -1.62 -16.61
C GLU A 246 21.29 -1.39 -15.78
N ASN A 247 20.16 -2.00 -16.15
CA ASN A 247 18.91 -1.95 -15.41
C ASN A 247 18.88 -2.92 -14.21
N LEU A 248 19.96 -3.67 -13.96
CA LEU A 248 20.11 -4.45 -12.74
C LEU A 248 20.25 -3.53 -11.53
N VAL A 249 19.37 -3.69 -10.55
CA VAL A 249 19.45 -2.94 -9.28
C VAL A 249 20.27 -3.73 -8.27
N GLY A 250 21.31 -3.11 -7.76
CA GLY A 250 22.26 -3.76 -6.85
C GLY A 250 23.11 -4.83 -7.52
N GLU A 251 23.46 -5.87 -6.78
CA GLU A 251 24.29 -6.97 -7.26
C GLU A 251 23.45 -8.07 -7.92
N LEU A 252 24.02 -8.77 -8.89
CA LEU A 252 23.42 -9.97 -9.46
C LEU A 252 23.15 -10.98 -8.35
N ASN A 253 21.94 -11.57 -8.34
CA ASN A 253 21.44 -12.47 -7.30
C ASN A 253 21.23 -11.81 -5.91
N GLY A 254 21.32 -10.48 -5.81
CA GLY A 254 21.13 -9.71 -4.58
C GLY A 254 19.67 -9.29 -4.29
N GLY A 255 18.72 -9.64 -5.16
CA GLY A 255 17.33 -9.15 -5.10
C GLY A 255 16.59 -9.50 -3.80
N TRP A 256 16.91 -10.62 -3.17
CA TRP A 256 16.28 -10.96 -1.89
C TRP A 256 16.65 -9.99 -0.76
N ARG A 257 17.88 -9.50 -0.74
CA ARG A 257 18.33 -8.48 0.22
C ARG A 257 17.58 -7.16 0.01
N ILE A 258 17.36 -6.78 -1.25
CA ILE A 258 16.58 -5.58 -1.60
C ILE A 258 15.15 -5.70 -1.10
N THR A 259 14.48 -6.84 -1.30
CA THR A 259 13.14 -7.10 -0.78
C THR A 259 13.03 -6.88 0.73
N GLN A 260 14.02 -7.31 1.50
CA GLN A 260 14.02 -7.16 2.95
C GLN A 260 14.25 -5.72 3.41
N GLY A 261 15.10 -4.97 2.73
CA GLY A 261 15.41 -3.56 3.01
C GLY A 261 14.20 -2.66 2.76
N SER A 262 13.59 -2.75 1.58
CA SER A 262 12.43 -1.93 1.18
C SER A 262 11.25 -2.06 2.13
N LEU A 263 10.97 -3.28 2.60
CA LEU A 263 9.87 -3.56 3.53
C LEU A 263 10.13 -3.06 4.96
N ALA A 264 11.36 -2.75 5.33
CA ALA A 264 11.69 -2.28 6.68
C ALA A 264 11.38 -0.78 6.88
N HIS A 265 11.70 0.04 5.88
CA HIS A 265 11.44 1.49 5.93
C HIS A 265 9.94 1.82 5.96
N GLU A 266 9.14 1.03 5.26
CA GLU A 266 7.70 1.20 5.16
C GLU A 266 6.96 1.01 6.49
N ARG A 267 7.40 0.05 7.30
CA ARG A 267 6.64 -0.41 8.48
C ARG A 267 6.53 0.60 9.61
N ALA A 268 7.47 1.54 9.72
CA ALA A 268 7.55 2.46 10.87
C ALA A 268 6.38 3.46 10.96
N GLY A 269 5.76 3.82 9.83
CA GLY A 269 4.69 4.83 9.75
C GLY A 269 3.32 4.29 9.36
N LEU A 270 3.24 3.13 8.68
CA LEU A 270 1.98 2.59 8.16
C LEU A 270 0.90 2.31 9.22
N TRP A 271 1.31 2.04 10.46
CA TRP A 271 0.36 1.80 11.54
C TRP A 271 -0.52 3.02 11.83
N VAL A 272 -0.02 4.24 11.63
CA VAL A 272 -0.78 5.48 11.89
C VAL A 272 -2.01 5.53 10.99
N GLU A 273 -1.81 5.37 9.68
CA GLU A 273 -2.89 5.36 8.68
C GLU A 273 -3.85 4.19 8.92
N ALA A 274 -3.32 2.99 9.24
CA ALA A 274 -4.14 1.81 9.51
C ALA A 274 -5.04 1.99 10.73
N VAL A 275 -4.50 2.50 11.85
CA VAL A 275 -5.29 2.75 13.08
C VAL A 275 -6.28 3.88 12.87
N ALA A 276 -5.90 4.98 12.22
CA ALA A 276 -6.81 6.07 11.91
C ALA A 276 -8.00 5.61 11.07
N ARG A 277 -7.77 4.73 10.10
CA ARG A 277 -8.84 4.10 9.29
C ARG A 277 -9.79 3.27 10.15
N LEU A 278 -9.27 2.46 11.09
CA LEU A 278 -10.11 1.70 12.03
C LEU A 278 -10.99 2.62 12.88
N GLU A 279 -10.45 3.71 13.40
CA GLU A 279 -11.20 4.68 14.20
C GLU A 279 -12.29 5.40 13.39
N GLN A 280 -11.99 5.77 12.14
CA GLN A 280 -12.98 6.33 11.21
C GLN A 280 -14.08 5.32 10.90
N THR A 281 -13.71 4.05 10.69
CA THR A 281 -14.69 2.97 10.47
C THR A 281 -15.59 2.78 11.69
N ILE A 282 -15.03 2.81 12.90
CA ILE A 282 -15.80 2.73 14.15
C ILE A 282 -16.78 3.91 14.28
N THR A 283 -16.35 5.14 13.98
CA THR A 283 -17.22 6.31 13.95
C THR A 283 -18.37 6.11 12.96
N SER A 284 -18.06 5.62 11.75
CA SER A 284 -19.06 5.32 10.72
C SER A 284 -20.05 4.22 11.17
N LEU A 285 -19.59 3.21 11.94
CA LEU A 285 -20.47 2.19 12.53
C LEU A 285 -21.43 2.77 13.57
N VAL A 286 -20.99 3.70 14.40
CA VAL A 286 -21.84 4.41 15.34
C VAL A 286 -22.92 5.19 14.61
N ASP A 287 -22.54 5.94 13.56
CA ASP A 287 -23.49 6.70 12.74
C ASP A 287 -24.48 5.78 12.02
N LEU A 288 -24.00 4.65 11.48
CA LEU A 288 -24.85 3.64 10.86
C LEU A 288 -25.87 3.07 11.87
N ALA A 289 -25.44 2.70 13.07
CA ALA A 289 -26.32 2.19 14.11
C ALA A 289 -27.41 3.20 14.51
N HIS A 290 -27.08 4.49 14.57
CA HIS A 290 -28.04 5.57 14.81
C HIS A 290 -29.05 5.68 13.66
N ARG A 291 -28.59 5.72 12.40
CA ARG A 291 -29.50 5.78 11.23
C ARG A 291 -30.43 4.58 11.15
N ARG A 292 -29.97 3.40 11.55
CA ARG A 292 -30.76 2.16 11.58
C ARG A 292 -31.66 2.05 12.81
N GLY A 293 -31.61 2.99 13.75
CA GLY A 293 -32.43 2.99 14.98
C GLY A 293 -32.06 1.89 16.00
N ILE A 294 -30.89 1.27 15.87
CA ILE A 294 -30.40 0.19 16.74
C ILE A 294 -29.19 0.56 17.59
N ALA A 295 -28.88 1.86 17.69
CA ALA A 295 -27.76 2.34 18.50
C ALA A 295 -27.86 1.99 19.99
N ASN A 296 -29.05 1.66 20.48
CA ASN A 296 -29.29 1.22 21.87
C ASN A 296 -29.34 -0.31 22.03
N ASP A 297 -29.21 -1.08 20.93
CA ASP A 297 -29.13 -2.54 21.04
C ASP A 297 -27.86 -2.96 21.79
N PRO A 298 -27.96 -3.75 22.88
CA PRO A 298 -26.79 -4.11 23.69
C PRO A 298 -25.74 -4.91 22.93
N THR A 299 -26.13 -5.68 21.92
CA THR A 299 -25.23 -6.50 21.10
C THR A 299 -24.42 -5.60 20.18
N VAL A 300 -25.07 -4.68 19.47
CA VAL A 300 -24.43 -3.70 18.59
C VAL A 300 -23.47 -2.81 19.40
N ARG A 301 -23.93 -2.26 20.53
CA ARG A 301 -23.08 -1.43 21.40
C ARG A 301 -21.84 -2.16 21.88
N ARG A 302 -21.98 -3.43 22.28
CA ARG A 302 -20.86 -4.25 22.76
C ARG A 302 -19.87 -4.52 21.64
N ALA A 303 -20.35 -4.83 20.43
CA ALA A 303 -19.48 -5.09 19.28
C ALA A 303 -18.68 -3.85 18.88
N ILE A 304 -19.32 -2.68 18.79
CA ILE A 304 -18.65 -1.39 18.51
C ILE A 304 -17.65 -1.05 19.62
N ALA A 305 -18.04 -1.19 20.90
CA ALA A 305 -17.14 -0.90 22.03
C ALA A 305 -15.90 -1.81 22.03
N LYS A 306 -16.05 -3.09 21.66
CA LYS A 306 -14.92 -4.02 21.50
C LYS A 306 -13.99 -3.55 20.39
N GLY A 307 -14.52 -3.15 19.24
CA GLY A 307 -13.74 -2.58 18.13
C GLY A 307 -12.98 -1.35 18.56
N TYR A 308 -13.61 -0.41 19.26
CA TYR A 308 -12.98 0.78 19.80
C TYR A 308 -11.83 0.44 20.78
N GLN A 309 -12.06 -0.47 21.73
CA GLN A 309 -11.04 -0.92 22.67
C GLN A 309 -9.81 -1.50 21.95
N GLN A 310 -10.04 -2.31 20.93
CA GLN A 310 -8.95 -2.91 20.13
C GLN A 310 -8.19 -1.83 19.35
N ALA A 311 -8.87 -0.90 18.68
CA ALA A 311 -8.23 0.18 17.94
C ALA A 311 -7.40 1.10 18.86
N ALA A 312 -7.94 1.46 20.04
CA ALA A 312 -7.22 2.25 21.06
C ALA A 312 -5.97 1.53 21.58
N SER A 313 -6.06 0.21 21.79
CA SER A 313 -4.92 -0.61 22.19
C SER A 313 -3.84 -0.66 21.12
N LEU A 314 -4.23 -0.76 19.83
CA LEU A 314 -3.31 -0.73 18.69
C LEU A 314 -2.65 0.64 18.55
N ARG A 315 -3.36 1.74 18.77
CA ARG A 315 -2.79 3.08 18.80
C ARG A 315 -1.70 3.20 19.87
N ALA A 316 -1.98 2.76 21.10
CA ALA A 316 -1.01 2.78 22.19
C ALA A 316 0.23 1.92 21.88
N LEU A 317 0.03 0.75 21.27
CA LEU A 317 1.10 -0.15 20.86
C LEU A 317 1.94 0.46 19.72
N GLY A 318 1.30 1.16 18.78
CA GLY A 318 1.98 1.89 17.71
C GLY A 318 2.90 2.98 18.25
N TYR A 319 2.45 3.80 19.19
CA TYR A 319 3.30 4.79 19.84
C TYR A 319 4.47 4.16 20.60
N LYS A 320 4.25 3.04 21.28
CA LYS A 320 5.33 2.31 21.95
C LYS A 320 6.38 1.86 20.96
N GLY A 321 5.97 1.20 19.85
CA GLY A 321 6.88 0.73 18.81
C GLY A 321 7.61 1.89 18.12
N PHE A 322 6.91 3.00 17.87
CA PHE A 322 7.50 4.20 17.31
C PHE A 322 8.57 4.81 18.23
N THR A 323 8.32 4.86 19.53
CA THR A 323 9.30 5.36 20.51
C THR A 323 10.58 4.54 20.48
N SER A 324 10.47 3.20 20.43
CA SER A 324 11.62 2.30 20.29
C SER A 324 12.37 2.56 18.99
N PHE A 325 11.67 2.68 17.89
CA PHE A 325 12.24 2.97 16.56
C PHE A 325 12.97 4.32 16.54
N ALA A 326 12.35 5.38 17.07
CA ALA A 326 12.96 6.71 17.15
C ALA A 326 14.25 6.75 17.98
N GLN A 327 14.41 5.82 18.91
CA GLN A 327 15.60 5.61 19.72
C GLN A 327 16.63 4.66 19.08
N GLY A 328 16.39 4.21 17.84
CA GLY A 328 17.24 3.26 17.13
C GLY A 328 17.16 1.82 17.66
N ALA A 329 16.13 1.51 18.46
CA ALA A 329 15.92 0.18 19.01
C ALA A 329 14.99 -0.67 18.14
N SER A 330 15.02 -2.00 18.33
CA SER A 330 14.07 -2.91 17.69
C SER A 330 12.64 -2.64 18.16
N ALA A 331 11.70 -2.63 17.22
CA ALA A 331 10.28 -2.42 17.48
C ALA A 331 9.46 -3.66 17.05
N PRO A 332 9.47 -4.74 17.85
CA PRO A 332 8.73 -5.98 17.53
C PRO A 332 7.22 -5.75 17.43
N GLU A 333 6.70 -4.68 18.04
CA GLU A 333 5.31 -4.24 17.94
C GLU A 333 4.84 -4.08 16.50
N HIS A 334 5.70 -3.62 15.61
CA HIS A 334 5.37 -3.42 14.18
C HIS A 334 4.98 -4.73 13.49
N SER A 335 5.55 -5.86 13.89
CA SER A 335 5.18 -7.19 13.34
C SER A 335 3.75 -7.58 13.73
N TYR A 336 3.30 -7.20 14.92
CA TYR A 336 1.94 -7.45 15.39
C TYR A 336 0.91 -6.50 14.76
N MET A 337 1.30 -5.24 14.53
CA MET A 337 0.39 -4.19 14.04
C MET A 337 -0.28 -4.59 12.73
N LYS A 338 0.49 -5.06 11.72
CA LYS A 338 -0.06 -5.48 10.42
C LYS A 338 -1.13 -6.55 10.57
N LEU A 339 -0.84 -7.59 11.35
CA LEU A 339 -1.78 -8.69 11.60
C LEU A 339 -3.06 -8.17 12.26
N ALA A 340 -2.93 -7.46 13.37
CA ALA A 340 -4.07 -7.05 14.18
C ALA A 340 -4.93 -5.96 13.51
N THR A 341 -4.31 -5.00 12.80
CA THR A 341 -5.07 -3.95 12.10
C THR A 341 -5.85 -4.51 10.91
N SER A 342 -5.27 -5.46 10.14
CA SER A 342 -5.96 -6.05 8.99
C SER A 342 -7.14 -6.94 9.42
N GLU A 343 -6.97 -7.78 10.45
CA GLU A 343 -8.04 -8.65 10.94
C GLU A 343 -9.17 -7.86 11.62
N LEU A 344 -8.81 -6.82 12.40
CA LEU A 344 -9.82 -5.93 12.99
C LEU A 344 -10.61 -5.18 11.92
N GLY A 345 -9.93 -4.70 10.86
CA GLY A 345 -10.58 -4.02 9.74
C GLY A 345 -11.66 -4.90 9.09
N THR A 346 -11.33 -6.15 8.77
CA THR A 346 -12.30 -7.11 8.21
C THR A 346 -13.49 -7.31 9.15
N SER A 347 -13.25 -7.49 10.46
CA SER A 347 -14.31 -7.66 11.44
C SER A 347 -15.21 -6.43 11.59
N LEU A 348 -14.67 -5.22 11.46
CA LEU A 348 -15.46 -3.98 11.54
C LEU A 348 -16.35 -3.79 10.29
N TYR A 349 -15.86 -4.13 9.09
CA TYR A 349 -16.69 -4.07 7.89
C TYR A 349 -17.78 -5.15 7.88
N GLU A 350 -17.48 -6.36 8.38
CA GLU A 350 -18.48 -7.42 8.62
C GLU A 350 -19.57 -6.92 9.57
N LEU A 351 -19.21 -6.30 10.69
CA LEU A 351 -20.18 -5.69 11.63
C LEU A 351 -21.05 -4.63 10.93
N GLY A 352 -20.49 -3.84 10.02
CA GLY A 352 -21.28 -2.88 9.24
C GLY A 352 -22.34 -3.55 8.38
N MET A 353 -22.03 -4.69 7.76
CA MET A 353 -23.01 -5.49 7.02
C MET A 353 -24.07 -6.08 7.95
N GLU A 354 -23.68 -6.60 9.12
CA GLU A 354 -24.61 -7.14 10.12
C GLU A 354 -25.60 -6.07 10.62
N ILE A 355 -25.12 -4.84 10.89
CA ILE A 355 -25.97 -3.72 11.30
C ILE A 355 -27.01 -3.35 10.23
N GLN A 356 -26.68 -3.50 8.95
CA GLN A 356 -27.61 -3.29 7.85
C GLN A 356 -28.65 -4.43 7.69
N GLY A 357 -28.44 -5.59 8.29
CA GLY A 357 -29.30 -6.75 8.19
C GLY A 357 -29.43 -7.24 6.75
N ALA A 358 -30.66 -7.37 6.23
CA ALA A 358 -30.92 -7.88 4.88
C ALA A 358 -30.31 -7.00 3.76
N TYR A 359 -29.98 -5.75 4.03
CA TYR A 359 -29.35 -4.83 3.08
C TYR A 359 -27.82 -4.94 3.07
N GLY A 360 -27.22 -5.62 4.06
CA GLY A 360 -25.75 -5.74 4.20
C GLY A 360 -25.02 -6.19 2.93
N PRO A 361 -25.45 -7.26 2.23
CA PRO A 361 -24.79 -7.74 1.02
C PRO A 361 -25.12 -6.96 -0.26
N VAL A 362 -25.95 -5.92 -0.20
CA VAL A 362 -26.36 -5.16 -1.39
C VAL A 362 -25.26 -4.19 -1.81
N ILE A 363 -24.67 -4.43 -2.97
CA ILE A 363 -23.58 -3.62 -3.55
C ILE A 363 -24.05 -2.66 -4.64
N ASP A 364 -25.35 -2.64 -4.92
CA ASP A 364 -25.96 -1.78 -5.94
C ASP A 364 -25.96 -0.33 -5.47
N GLU A 365 -25.53 0.60 -6.33
CA GLU A 365 -25.41 2.03 -5.99
C GLU A 365 -26.75 2.69 -5.64
N ASP A 366 -27.82 2.26 -6.32
CA ASP A 366 -29.18 2.83 -6.14
C ASP A 366 -29.95 2.18 -4.99
N ARG A 367 -29.67 0.91 -4.66
CA ARG A 367 -30.42 0.12 -3.67
C ARG A 367 -29.66 -0.13 -2.38
N GLY A 368 -28.32 -0.10 -2.44
CA GLY A 368 -27.44 -0.30 -1.28
C GLY A 368 -27.43 0.93 -0.38
N GLU A 369 -27.48 0.75 0.92
CA GLU A 369 -27.22 1.84 1.86
C GLU A 369 -25.78 2.32 1.69
N GLU A 370 -25.59 3.64 1.59
CA GLU A 370 -24.26 4.22 1.27
C GLU A 370 -23.63 3.62 -0.02
N ALA A 371 -24.46 3.39 -1.05
CA ALA A 371 -24.02 2.82 -2.33
C ALA A 371 -23.31 1.45 -2.19
N GLY A 372 -23.71 0.64 -1.23
CA GLY A 372 -23.11 -0.68 -0.98
C GLY A 372 -21.71 -0.64 -0.33
N ARG A 373 -21.32 0.50 0.23
CA ARG A 373 -19.98 0.75 0.79
C ARG A 373 -19.51 -0.36 1.74
N TRP A 374 -20.36 -0.81 2.68
CA TRP A 374 -19.95 -1.77 3.70
C TRP A 374 -19.59 -3.13 3.11
N ALA A 375 -20.40 -3.65 2.19
CA ALA A 375 -20.11 -4.91 1.50
C ALA A 375 -18.85 -4.79 0.61
N LEU A 376 -18.71 -3.68 -0.11
CA LEU A 376 -17.52 -3.43 -0.94
C LEU A 376 -16.24 -3.32 -0.11
N SER A 377 -16.30 -2.59 1.02
CA SER A 377 -15.17 -2.48 1.94
C SER A 377 -14.83 -3.82 2.59
N PHE A 378 -15.84 -4.64 2.92
CA PHE A 378 -15.63 -6.00 3.40
C PHE A 378 -14.86 -6.85 2.39
N PHE A 379 -15.28 -6.85 1.12
CA PHE A 379 -14.56 -7.61 0.08
C PHE A 379 -13.11 -7.14 -0.09
N VAL A 380 -12.87 -5.84 -0.11
CA VAL A 380 -11.51 -5.28 -0.25
C VAL A 380 -10.64 -5.57 0.98
N SER A 381 -11.24 -5.67 2.17
CA SER A 381 -10.50 -5.87 3.42
C SER A 381 -9.67 -7.15 3.45
N PHE A 382 -10.10 -8.18 2.74
CA PHE A 382 -9.33 -9.44 2.63
C PHE A 382 -7.97 -9.24 1.97
N ALA A 383 -7.84 -8.31 1.01
CA ALA A 383 -6.55 -7.98 0.42
C ALA A 383 -5.54 -7.55 1.49
N ASN A 384 -5.98 -6.81 2.51
CA ASN A 384 -5.12 -6.38 3.62
C ASN A 384 -4.66 -7.54 4.51
N THR A 385 -5.39 -8.66 4.56
CA THR A 385 -4.97 -9.86 5.30
C THR A 385 -3.99 -10.74 4.52
N ILE A 386 -3.81 -10.46 3.22
CA ILE A 386 -2.98 -11.24 2.28
C ILE A 386 -1.71 -10.47 1.89
N ALA A 387 -1.85 -9.22 1.41
CA ALA A 387 -0.75 -8.38 0.94
C ALA A 387 0.27 -8.10 2.05
N GLY A 388 1.54 -7.96 1.69
CA GLY A 388 2.62 -7.69 2.66
C GLY A 388 2.89 -8.86 3.62
N GLY A 389 2.51 -10.09 3.23
CA GLY A 389 2.54 -11.33 4.02
C GLY A 389 1.19 -11.65 4.66
N THR A 390 0.68 -12.86 4.38
CA THR A 390 -0.62 -13.32 4.91
C THR A 390 -0.65 -13.31 6.44
N SER A 391 -1.85 -13.37 7.01
CA SER A 391 -2.04 -13.49 8.47
C SER A 391 -1.22 -14.65 9.04
N GLU A 392 -1.13 -15.77 8.33
CA GLU A 392 -0.35 -16.96 8.72
C GLU A 392 1.16 -16.68 8.68
N ILE A 393 1.64 -15.99 7.64
CA ILE A 393 3.05 -15.56 7.54
C ILE A 393 3.39 -14.60 8.67
N GLN A 394 2.51 -13.63 8.99
CA GLN A 394 2.72 -12.71 10.11
C GLN A 394 2.77 -13.45 11.46
N ARG A 395 1.89 -14.43 11.69
CA ARG A 395 1.94 -15.28 12.89
C ARG A 395 3.25 -16.06 12.98
N ASN A 396 3.75 -16.59 11.86
CA ASN A 396 5.05 -17.29 11.83
C ASN A 396 6.21 -16.32 12.13
N ILE A 397 6.19 -15.11 11.59
CA ILE A 397 7.21 -14.08 11.88
C ILE A 397 7.18 -13.73 13.37
N ILE A 398 6.01 -13.50 13.94
CA ILE A 398 5.85 -13.19 15.38
C ILE A 398 6.36 -14.35 16.21
N ALA A 399 5.93 -15.58 15.93
CA ALA A 399 6.35 -16.77 16.66
C ALA A 399 7.87 -16.93 16.67
N GLN A 400 8.50 -16.83 15.50
CA GLN A 400 9.93 -17.15 15.35
C GLN A 400 10.85 -15.99 15.71
N ARG A 401 10.51 -14.75 15.30
CA ARG A 401 11.41 -13.59 15.46
C ARG A 401 11.13 -12.76 16.71
N VAL A 402 9.89 -12.73 17.18
CA VAL A 402 9.51 -11.95 18.37
C VAL A 402 9.51 -12.84 19.62
N LEU A 403 8.89 -14.03 19.54
CA LEU A 403 8.77 -14.96 20.67
C LEU A 403 9.91 -15.98 20.76
N GLY A 404 10.77 -16.08 19.75
CA GLY A 404 11.90 -17.04 19.72
C GLY A 404 11.49 -18.50 19.67
N LEU A 405 10.25 -18.79 19.22
CA LEU A 405 9.77 -20.17 19.11
C LEU A 405 10.48 -20.92 17.96
N PRO A 406 10.65 -22.24 18.09
CA PRO A 406 11.30 -23.04 17.04
C PRO A 406 10.50 -23.01 15.74
N ARG A 407 11.21 -23.12 14.62
CA ARG A 407 10.56 -23.32 13.32
C ARG A 407 9.90 -24.69 13.32
N SER A 408 8.67 -24.79 12.76
CA SER A 408 8.08 -26.09 12.47
C SER A 408 8.98 -26.82 11.48
N GLU A 409 9.37 -28.03 11.79
CA GLU A 409 9.97 -28.96 10.82
C GLU A 409 8.93 -29.21 9.72
N ARG A 410 9.30 -28.98 8.46
CA ARG A 410 8.47 -29.29 7.30
C ARG A 410 8.65 -30.73 6.92
#